data_87a0594df6070e44367cd9143e36b411
#
_entry.id   87a0594df6070e44367cd9143e36b411
#
_cell.length_a   1.000
_cell.length_b   1.000
_cell.length_c   1.000
_cell.angle_alpha   90.00
_cell.angle_beta   90.00
_cell.angle_gamma   90.00
#
_symmetry.space_group_name_H-M   'P 1'
#
loop_
_entity.id
_entity.type
_entity.pdbx_description
1 polymer ?
#
loop_
_entity_poly.entity_id
_entity_poly.type
_entity_poly.pdbx_seq_one_letter_code
_entity_poly.pdbx_strand_id
1 'polypeptide(L)'
;EPAIQDFHCFPASQWIDGMWNNMLASQAYILNIIDLMESNENLGLLVPPEMSGIWCNHAYSDMWKIDFDNTLKLAKCLQLDCNIDIQYPPTTIGTVFWCRTDALKKLFLKMWRYTDFMEEPLPVSGTLGHAVERILAYVAQDAGFDTAYVMSVDFAQTYIFQLKDTLREAYKN
;
A
#
# COMPACT_ATOMS: atom_id res chain seq x y z
N GLU A 1 13.79 -24.85 -3.75
CA GLU A 1 13.34 -23.53 -3.27
C GLU A 1 14.20 -22.47 -3.94
N PRO A 2 13.66 -21.58 -4.76
CA PRO A 2 14.43 -20.44 -5.18
C PRO A 2 14.67 -19.58 -3.94
N ALA A 3 15.93 -19.50 -3.52
CA ALA A 3 16.33 -18.53 -2.52
C ALA A 3 15.89 -17.15 -3.02
N ILE A 4 15.06 -16.47 -2.23
CA ILE A 4 14.81 -15.05 -2.38
C ILE A 4 16.12 -14.36 -1.94
N GLN A 5 17.15 -14.52 -2.76
CA GLN A 5 18.41 -13.81 -2.62
C GLN A 5 18.23 -12.48 -3.36
N ASP A 6 18.58 -11.42 -2.67
CA ASP A 6 18.71 -10.02 -3.13
C ASP A 6 17.47 -9.10 -3.08
N PHE A 7 16.80 -9.05 -1.92
CA PHE A 7 16.12 -7.83 -1.53
C PHE A 7 17.11 -6.77 -0.98
N HIS A 8 18.18 -6.50 -1.72
CA HIS A 8 19.17 -5.47 -1.35
C HIS A 8 18.81 -4.09 -1.89
N CYS A 9 17.51 -3.74 -1.90
CA CYS A 9 17.17 -2.46 -2.49
C CYS A 9 17.22 -1.30 -1.52
N PHE A 10 16.90 -1.52 -0.23
CA PHE A 10 16.99 -0.47 0.81
C PHE A 10 17.26 -1.06 2.18
N PRO A 11 18.01 -0.36 3.06
CA PRO A 11 17.89 -0.57 4.48
C PRO A 11 16.42 -0.40 4.89
N ALA A 12 15.91 -1.28 5.72
CA ALA A 12 14.53 -1.20 6.24
C ALA A 12 14.22 0.20 6.86
N SER A 13 15.24 0.87 7.40
CA SER A 13 15.15 2.24 7.92
C SER A 13 14.73 3.25 6.84
N GLN A 14 15.31 3.19 5.63
CA GLN A 14 14.96 4.13 4.55
C GLN A 14 13.52 3.92 4.06
N TRP A 15 13.05 2.68 4.04
CA TRP A 15 11.67 2.37 3.71
C TRP A 15 10.70 2.94 4.75
N ILE A 16 11.00 2.73 6.04
CA ILE A 16 10.21 3.26 7.16
C ILE A 16 10.23 4.79 7.14
N ASP A 17 11.41 5.40 7.00
CA ASP A 17 11.56 6.85 6.95
C ASP A 17 10.79 7.46 5.77
N GLY A 18 10.83 6.81 4.60
CA GLY A 18 10.06 7.22 3.43
C GLY A 18 8.57 7.19 3.67
N MET A 19 8.05 6.15 4.33
CA MET A 19 6.63 6.06 4.67
C MET A 19 6.23 7.16 5.64
N TRP A 20 6.95 7.33 6.74
CA TRP A 20 6.64 8.34 7.76
C TRP A 20 6.78 9.76 7.22
N ASN A 21 7.81 10.06 6.43
CA ASN A 21 8.01 11.37 5.83
C ASN A 21 6.92 11.75 4.83
N ASN A 22 6.30 10.76 4.17
CA ASN A 22 5.17 11.01 3.27
C ASN A 22 3.81 11.05 3.97
N MET A 23 3.72 10.63 5.22
CA MET A 23 2.47 10.62 5.97
C MET A 23 2.42 11.66 7.09
N LEU A 24 3.57 12.05 7.65
CA LEU A 24 3.68 12.89 8.85
C LEU A 24 4.81 13.93 8.73
N ALA A 25 5.10 14.44 7.54
CA ALA A 25 6.26 15.30 7.26
C ALA A 25 6.38 16.53 8.19
N SER A 26 5.27 17.16 8.53
CA SER A 26 5.22 18.30 9.44
C SER A 26 3.79 18.55 9.94
N GLN A 27 3.64 19.39 10.96
CA GLN A 27 2.31 19.80 11.42
C GLN A 27 1.49 20.45 10.31
N ALA A 28 2.09 21.33 9.50
CA ALA A 28 1.40 21.96 8.37
C ALA A 28 0.98 20.94 7.32
N TYR A 29 1.83 19.94 7.07
CA TYR A 29 1.50 18.84 6.15
C TYR A 29 0.31 18.03 6.65
N ILE A 30 0.26 17.71 7.94
CA ILE A 30 -0.87 16.99 8.56
C ILE A 30 -2.16 17.79 8.44
N LEU A 31 -2.13 19.09 8.70
CA LEU A 31 -3.30 19.96 8.53
C LEU A 31 -3.78 19.97 7.08
N ASN A 32 -2.86 20.05 6.11
CA ASN A 32 -3.22 19.98 4.69
C ASN A 32 -3.85 18.62 4.31
N ILE A 33 -3.42 17.51 4.90
CA ILE A 33 -4.06 16.20 4.70
C ILE A 33 -5.49 16.22 5.24
N ILE A 34 -5.70 16.77 6.42
CA ILE A 34 -7.04 16.87 7.02
C ILE A 34 -7.94 17.74 6.14
N ASP A 35 -7.47 18.93 5.74
CA ASP A 35 -8.21 19.83 4.85
C ASP A 35 -8.51 19.17 3.50
N LEU A 36 -7.56 18.41 2.95
CA LEU A 36 -7.76 17.66 1.71
C LEU A 36 -8.88 16.63 1.86
N MET A 37 -8.87 15.87 2.93
CA MET A 37 -9.91 14.87 3.18
C MET A 37 -11.25 15.52 3.49
N GLU A 38 -11.29 16.63 4.23
CA GLU A 38 -12.54 17.36 4.50
C GLU A 38 -13.17 17.95 3.23
N SER A 39 -12.33 18.47 2.32
CA SER A 39 -12.75 19.07 1.05
C SER A 39 -13.16 18.05 -0.01
N ASN A 40 -12.82 16.78 0.16
CA ASN A 40 -13.09 15.71 -0.81
C ASN A 40 -13.81 14.55 -0.13
N GLU A 41 -15.12 14.59 -0.08
CA GLU A 41 -15.95 13.59 0.62
C GLU A 41 -15.76 12.17 0.09
N ASN A 42 -15.46 12.01 -1.18
CA ASN A 42 -15.21 10.69 -1.81
C ASN A 42 -13.84 10.11 -1.48
N LEU A 43 -12.90 10.92 -0.98
CA LEU A 43 -11.56 10.46 -0.64
C LEU A 43 -11.58 9.73 0.70
N GLY A 44 -11.45 8.42 0.66
CA GLY A 44 -11.57 7.55 1.84
C GLY A 44 -10.26 7.04 2.39
N LEU A 45 -9.23 6.92 1.54
CA LEU A 45 -7.94 6.35 1.91
C LEU A 45 -6.80 7.14 1.27
N LEU A 46 -5.85 7.55 2.09
CA LEU A 46 -4.58 8.15 1.64
C LEU A 46 -3.43 7.26 2.09
N VAL A 47 -2.55 6.93 1.15
CA VAL A 47 -1.40 6.07 1.38
C VAL A 47 -0.11 6.74 0.92
N PRO A 48 1.05 6.38 1.48
CA PRO A 48 2.33 6.85 0.95
C PRO A 48 2.55 6.27 -0.44
N PRO A 49 3.37 6.90 -1.28
CA PRO A 49 3.71 6.35 -2.57
C PRO A 49 4.48 5.04 -2.40
N GLU A 50 4.37 4.19 -3.39
CA GLU A 50 5.11 2.95 -3.43
C GLU A 50 6.62 3.22 -3.44
N MET A 51 7.31 2.79 -2.39
CA MET A 51 8.75 3.00 -2.26
C MET A 51 9.58 1.99 -3.06
N SER A 52 8.99 0.82 -3.34
CA SER A 52 9.66 -0.28 -4.03
C SER A 52 9.68 -0.13 -5.55
N GLY A 53 8.69 0.53 -6.15
CA GLY A 53 8.53 0.61 -7.61
C GLY A 53 9.66 1.32 -8.34
N ILE A 54 10.35 2.25 -7.68
CA ILE A 54 11.45 3.00 -8.28
C ILE A 54 12.78 2.26 -8.17
N TRP A 55 12.95 1.50 -7.09
CA TRP A 55 14.23 0.93 -6.72
C TRP A 55 14.29 -0.59 -6.84
N CYS A 56 13.13 -1.26 -6.88
CA CYS A 56 13.00 -2.72 -6.91
C CYS A 56 11.95 -3.14 -7.93
N ASN A 57 12.27 -3.04 -9.21
CA ASN A 57 11.36 -3.20 -10.36
C ASN A 57 10.55 -4.51 -10.42
N HIS A 58 10.85 -5.51 -9.61
CA HIS A 58 10.18 -6.81 -9.66
C HIS A 58 9.61 -7.29 -8.32
N ALA A 59 10.07 -6.77 -7.20
CA ALA A 59 9.73 -7.30 -5.88
C ALA A 59 8.23 -7.17 -5.55
N TYR A 60 7.61 -6.08 -5.97
CA TYR A 60 6.21 -5.81 -5.65
C TYR A 60 5.22 -6.72 -6.40
N SER A 61 5.40 -6.87 -7.69
CA SER A 61 4.55 -7.75 -8.49
C SER A 61 4.67 -9.21 -8.05
N ASP A 62 5.83 -9.62 -7.59
CA ASP A 62 6.07 -10.99 -7.12
C ASP A 62 5.48 -11.21 -5.73
N MET A 63 5.61 -10.26 -4.82
CA MET A 63 4.92 -10.30 -3.52
C MET A 63 3.40 -10.32 -3.69
N TRP A 64 2.86 -9.50 -4.61
CA TRP A 64 1.44 -9.52 -4.92
C TRP A 64 0.95 -10.89 -5.38
N LYS A 65 1.69 -11.56 -6.26
CA LYS A 65 1.32 -12.92 -6.71
C LYS A 65 1.29 -13.92 -5.55
N ILE A 66 2.20 -13.80 -4.59
CA ILE A 66 2.23 -14.65 -3.39
C ILE A 66 1.04 -14.36 -2.47
N ASP A 67 0.67 -13.08 -2.31
CA ASP A 67 -0.39 -12.64 -1.41
C ASP A 67 -1.79 -12.75 -2.03
N PHE A 68 -1.89 -12.93 -3.35
CA PHE A 68 -3.12 -12.82 -4.12
C PHE A 68 -4.24 -13.75 -3.61
N ASP A 69 -3.96 -15.04 -3.47
CA ASP A 69 -4.96 -16.02 -3.05
C ASP A 69 -5.49 -15.73 -1.64
N ASN A 70 -4.64 -15.30 -0.73
CA ASN A 70 -5.04 -14.95 0.63
C ASN A 70 -5.83 -13.65 0.66
N THR A 71 -5.49 -12.69 -0.21
CA THR A 71 -6.27 -11.46 -0.39
C THR A 71 -7.65 -11.75 -0.96
N LEU A 72 -7.77 -12.64 -1.95
CA LEU A 72 -9.07 -13.09 -2.47
C LEU A 72 -9.93 -13.81 -1.42
N LYS A 73 -9.32 -14.66 -0.59
CA LYS A 73 -10.04 -15.32 0.52
C LYS A 73 -10.56 -14.29 1.52
N LEU A 74 -9.74 -13.29 1.84
CA LEU A 74 -10.13 -12.21 2.75
C LEU A 74 -11.23 -11.35 2.14
N ALA A 75 -11.15 -10.99 0.84
CA ALA A 75 -12.18 -10.24 0.13
C ALA A 75 -13.55 -10.96 0.18
N LYS A 76 -13.55 -12.26 -0.08
CA LYS A 76 -14.77 -13.09 0.06
C LYS A 76 -15.29 -13.12 1.49
N CYS A 77 -14.40 -13.23 2.48
CA CYS A 77 -14.78 -13.21 3.90
C CYS A 77 -15.43 -11.87 4.29
N LEU A 78 -14.92 -10.76 3.76
CA LEU A 78 -15.44 -9.40 3.98
C LEU A 78 -16.64 -9.07 3.07
N GLN A 79 -17.01 -9.97 2.14
CA GLN A 79 -18.10 -9.77 1.16
C GLN A 79 -17.88 -8.49 0.35
N LEU A 80 -16.67 -8.32 -0.19
CA LEU A 80 -16.35 -7.16 -1.05
C LEU A 80 -16.92 -7.41 -2.46
N ASP A 81 -17.54 -6.37 -3.00
CA ASP A 81 -18.00 -6.31 -4.38
C ASP A 81 -17.01 -5.46 -5.21
N CYS A 82 -15.84 -6.03 -5.45
CA CYS A 82 -14.81 -5.41 -6.27
C CYS A 82 -14.04 -6.46 -7.07
N ASN A 83 -13.51 -6.05 -8.22
CA ASN A 83 -12.66 -6.90 -9.04
C ASN A 83 -11.22 -6.84 -8.53
N ILE A 84 -10.69 -7.99 -8.10
CA ILE A 84 -9.28 -8.12 -7.68
C ILE A 84 -8.57 -8.95 -8.74
N ASP A 85 -7.62 -8.33 -9.44
CA ASP A 85 -6.91 -8.92 -10.56
C ASP A 85 -5.44 -9.15 -10.21
N ILE A 86 -4.93 -10.34 -10.52
CA ILE A 86 -3.53 -10.70 -10.29
C ILE A 86 -2.55 -9.84 -11.13
N GLN A 87 -3.01 -9.30 -12.26
CA GLN A 87 -2.19 -8.46 -13.14
C GLN A 87 -2.07 -7.02 -12.64
N TYR A 88 -2.99 -6.60 -11.78
CA TYR A 88 -3.05 -5.23 -11.26
C TYR A 88 -2.91 -5.23 -9.74
N PRO A 89 -1.66 -5.13 -9.23
CA PRO A 89 -1.42 -5.09 -7.80
C PRO A 89 -2.14 -3.90 -7.14
N PRO A 90 -2.58 -4.05 -5.88
CA PRO A 90 -3.17 -2.94 -5.14
C PRO A 90 -2.14 -1.85 -4.87
N THR A 91 -2.61 -0.63 -4.63
CA THR A 91 -1.76 0.53 -4.35
C THR A 91 -1.25 0.57 -2.91
N THR A 92 -1.68 -0.36 -2.05
CA THR A 92 -1.34 -0.36 -0.63
C THR A 92 -0.23 -1.35 -0.34
N ILE A 93 0.93 -0.81 0.06
CA ILE A 93 2.03 -1.56 0.69
C ILE A 93 2.38 -0.85 1.98
N GLY A 94 2.49 -1.61 3.04
CA GLY A 94 2.62 -1.06 4.38
C GLY A 94 1.27 -0.67 4.98
N THR A 95 1.21 -0.68 6.30
CA THR A 95 0.00 -0.37 7.05
C THR A 95 0.01 1.06 7.59
N VAL A 96 0.61 1.99 6.83
CA VAL A 96 0.68 3.41 7.16
C VAL A 96 -0.25 4.17 6.22
N PHE A 97 -1.32 4.72 6.75
CA PHE A 97 -2.36 5.39 5.97
C PHE A 97 -3.18 6.36 6.81
N TRP A 98 -3.86 7.28 6.13
CA TRP A 98 -4.98 8.06 6.66
C TRP A 98 -6.26 7.51 6.07
N CYS A 99 -7.31 7.37 6.87
CA CYS A 99 -8.58 6.87 6.34
C CYS A 99 -9.79 7.56 6.98
N ARG A 100 -10.88 7.59 6.24
CA ARG A 100 -12.21 7.69 6.84
C ARG A 100 -12.57 6.36 7.45
N THR A 101 -13.11 6.35 8.64
CA THR A 101 -13.52 5.11 9.31
C THR A 101 -14.55 4.33 8.50
N ASP A 102 -15.45 5.03 7.79
CA ASP A 102 -16.45 4.39 6.93
C ASP A 102 -15.84 3.71 5.70
N ALA A 103 -14.73 4.21 5.17
CA ALA A 103 -14.03 3.59 4.04
C ALA A 103 -13.49 2.19 4.38
N LEU A 104 -13.08 1.96 5.63
CA LEU A 104 -12.55 0.66 6.08
C LEU A 104 -13.48 -0.08 7.05
N LYS A 105 -14.76 0.30 7.09
CA LYS A 105 -15.75 -0.21 8.04
C LYS A 105 -15.88 -1.74 8.03
N LYS A 106 -15.94 -2.36 6.85
CA LYS A 106 -16.02 -3.83 6.74
C LYS A 106 -14.82 -4.53 7.38
N LEU A 107 -13.62 -3.94 7.24
CA LEU A 107 -12.40 -4.47 7.84
C LEU A 107 -12.39 -4.30 9.36
N PHE A 108 -12.81 -3.13 9.86
CA PHE A 108 -12.84 -2.83 11.30
C PHE A 108 -13.92 -3.59 12.05
N LEU A 109 -15.07 -3.85 11.43
CA LEU A 109 -16.16 -4.59 12.04
C LEU A 109 -15.95 -6.12 12.04
N LYS A 110 -14.97 -6.62 11.28
CA LYS A 110 -14.63 -8.03 11.34
C LYS A 110 -14.12 -8.38 12.75
N MET A 111 -14.69 -9.42 13.34
CA MET A 111 -14.26 -9.92 14.65
C MET A 111 -12.96 -10.71 14.51
N TRP A 112 -11.84 -9.99 14.58
CA TRP A 112 -10.50 -10.56 14.54
C TRP A 112 -10.13 -11.26 15.84
N ARG A 113 -9.46 -12.40 15.73
CA ARG A 113 -8.85 -13.09 16.86
C ARG A 113 -7.35 -13.14 16.67
N TYR A 114 -6.59 -13.11 17.75
CA TYR A 114 -5.15 -13.29 17.66
C TYR A 114 -4.77 -14.60 16.95
N THR A 115 -5.54 -15.66 17.18
CA THR A 115 -5.36 -16.98 16.56
C THR A 115 -5.69 -17.04 15.06
N ASP A 116 -6.26 -15.98 14.47
CA ASP A 116 -6.47 -15.91 13.03
C ASP A 116 -5.15 -15.60 12.30
N PHE A 117 -4.17 -15.08 13.01
CA PHE A 117 -2.86 -14.72 12.46
C PHE A 117 -1.83 -15.81 12.80
N MET A 118 -0.86 -15.96 11.88
CA MET A 118 0.23 -16.91 12.06
C MET A 118 1.15 -16.50 13.21
N GLU A 119 1.68 -17.50 13.93
CA GLU A 119 2.71 -17.28 14.97
C GLU A 119 4.05 -16.88 14.35
N GLU A 120 4.83 -16.09 15.07
CA GLU A 120 6.19 -15.74 14.67
C GLU A 120 7.17 -16.92 14.81
N PRO A 121 8.20 -17.00 13.96
CA PRO A 121 8.62 -16.02 12.95
C PRO A 121 7.74 -16.06 11.69
N LEU A 122 7.35 -14.88 11.21
CA LEU A 122 6.53 -14.77 10.00
C LEU A 122 7.38 -14.93 8.74
N PRO A 123 6.84 -15.56 7.68
CA PRO A 123 7.44 -15.53 6.36
C PRO A 123 7.41 -14.12 5.77
N VAL A 124 8.23 -13.87 4.76
CA VAL A 124 8.34 -12.55 4.09
C VAL A 124 7.02 -12.12 3.43
N SER A 125 6.19 -13.07 3.01
CA SER A 125 4.88 -12.81 2.36
C SER A 125 3.98 -14.04 2.51
N GLY A 126 2.73 -13.97 2.04
CA GLY A 126 1.82 -15.11 2.00
C GLY A 126 1.01 -15.32 3.29
N THR A 127 0.99 -14.37 4.22
CA THR A 127 0.20 -14.48 5.47
C THR A 127 -1.11 -13.70 5.40
N LEU A 128 -1.99 -13.93 6.38
CA LEU A 128 -3.19 -13.12 6.56
C LEU A 128 -2.85 -11.65 6.84
N GLY A 129 -1.76 -11.36 7.57
CA GLY A 129 -1.28 -10.00 7.79
C GLY A 129 -0.96 -9.27 6.49
N HIS A 130 -0.28 -9.93 5.56
CA HIS A 130 -0.04 -9.38 4.22
C HIS A 130 -1.34 -9.20 3.42
N ALA A 131 -2.29 -10.12 3.51
CA ALA A 131 -3.60 -9.96 2.87
C ALA A 131 -4.37 -8.76 3.44
N VAL A 132 -4.30 -8.50 4.75
CA VAL A 132 -4.88 -7.30 5.38
C VAL A 132 -4.23 -6.03 4.86
N GLU A 133 -2.93 -6.03 4.66
CA GLU A 133 -2.21 -4.91 4.05
C GLU A 133 -2.64 -4.67 2.60
N ARG A 134 -2.75 -5.71 1.77
CA ARG A 134 -3.11 -5.61 0.35
C ARG A 134 -4.58 -5.22 0.12
N ILE A 135 -5.46 -5.50 1.06
CA ILE A 135 -6.91 -5.35 0.83
C ILE A 135 -7.44 -3.94 1.08
N LEU A 136 -6.67 -3.05 1.71
CA LEU A 136 -7.16 -1.74 2.20
C LEU A 136 -7.84 -0.91 1.10
N ALA A 137 -7.21 -0.75 -0.06
CA ALA A 137 -7.79 0.02 -1.17
C ALA A 137 -9.07 -0.63 -1.73
N TYR A 138 -9.14 -1.96 -1.76
CA TYR A 138 -10.34 -2.67 -2.21
C TYR A 138 -11.51 -2.52 -1.22
N VAL A 139 -11.23 -2.48 0.08
CA VAL A 139 -12.27 -2.20 1.10
C VAL A 139 -12.80 -0.78 0.95
N ALA A 140 -11.91 0.19 0.71
CA ALA A 140 -12.32 1.58 0.47
C ALA A 140 -13.15 1.70 -0.82
N GLN A 141 -12.73 1.04 -1.90
CA GLN A 141 -13.46 1.00 -3.17
C GLN A 141 -14.85 0.36 -3.02
N ASP A 142 -14.95 -0.77 -2.33
CA ASP A 142 -16.23 -1.43 -2.05
C ASP A 142 -17.19 -0.54 -1.24
N ALA A 143 -16.65 0.30 -0.38
CA ALA A 143 -17.43 1.28 0.37
C ALA A 143 -17.77 2.57 -0.43
N GLY A 144 -17.35 2.64 -1.70
CA GLY A 144 -17.62 3.78 -2.60
C GLY A 144 -16.63 4.93 -2.46
N PHE A 145 -15.46 4.70 -1.87
CA PHE A 145 -14.44 5.72 -1.67
C PHE A 145 -13.25 5.54 -2.61
N ASP A 146 -12.63 6.67 -2.93
CA ASP A 146 -11.37 6.74 -3.66
C ASP A 146 -10.16 6.55 -2.74
N THR A 147 -9.09 5.99 -3.32
CA THR A 147 -7.76 5.91 -2.70
C THR A 147 -6.79 6.79 -3.47
N ALA A 148 -5.95 7.57 -2.79
CA ALA A 148 -4.94 8.41 -3.40
C ALA A 148 -3.59 8.33 -2.68
N TYR A 149 -2.53 8.68 -3.42
CA TYR A 149 -1.20 8.87 -2.84
C TYR A 149 -1.05 10.27 -2.27
N VAL A 150 -0.34 10.37 -1.13
CA VAL A 150 0.17 11.63 -0.59
C VAL A 150 1.68 11.57 -0.50
N MET A 151 2.34 12.66 -0.86
CA MET A 151 3.80 12.77 -0.87
C MET A 151 4.24 14.09 -0.29
N SER A 152 5.34 14.07 0.45
CA SER A 152 6.05 15.30 0.78
C SER A 152 6.62 15.96 -0.48
N VAL A 153 6.81 17.27 -0.47
CA VAL A 153 7.36 18.01 -1.61
C VAL A 153 8.72 17.47 -2.01
N ASP A 154 9.59 17.21 -1.03
CA ASP A 154 10.95 16.71 -1.26
C ASP A 154 10.93 15.32 -1.91
N PHE A 155 10.03 14.44 -1.44
CA PHE A 155 9.86 13.13 -2.06
C PHE A 155 9.31 13.24 -3.48
N ALA A 156 8.30 14.07 -3.70
CA ALA A 156 7.68 14.24 -5.01
C ALA A 156 8.69 14.77 -6.06
N GLN A 157 9.58 15.69 -5.69
CA GLN A 157 10.63 16.18 -6.56
C GLN A 157 11.59 15.07 -6.98
N THR A 158 12.04 14.26 -6.04
CA THR A 158 12.92 13.12 -6.29
C THR A 158 12.22 12.06 -7.16
N TYR A 159 10.96 11.76 -6.84
CA TYR A 159 10.14 10.80 -7.55
C TYR A 159 9.94 11.18 -9.02
N ILE A 160 9.60 12.44 -9.29
CA ILE A 160 9.43 12.96 -10.66
C ILE A 160 10.74 12.92 -11.45
N PHE A 161 11.85 13.24 -10.81
CA PHE A 161 13.16 13.17 -11.45
C PHE A 161 13.49 11.73 -11.89
N GLN A 162 13.29 10.78 -11.01
CA GLN A 162 13.55 9.36 -11.29
C GLN A 162 12.63 8.79 -12.36
N LEU A 163 11.34 9.14 -12.33
CA LEU A 163 10.41 8.75 -13.41
C LEU A 163 10.86 9.28 -14.77
N LYS A 164 11.30 10.54 -14.84
CA LYS A 164 11.81 11.13 -16.09
C LYS A 164 13.05 10.40 -16.59
N ASP A 165 13.93 10.00 -15.69
CA ASP A 165 15.16 9.29 -16.05
C ASP A 165 14.84 7.86 -16.56
N THR A 166 13.98 7.14 -15.85
CA THR A 166 13.49 5.82 -16.28
C THR A 166 12.82 5.87 -17.66
N LEU A 167 11.98 6.88 -17.90
CA LEU A 167 11.35 7.06 -19.21
C LEU A 167 12.39 7.35 -20.30
N ARG A 168 13.37 8.18 -20.03
CA ARG A 168 14.46 8.45 -21.01
C ARG A 168 15.23 7.20 -21.38
N GLU A 169 15.53 6.34 -20.39
CA GLU A 169 16.23 5.07 -20.66
C GLU A 169 15.33 4.10 -21.45
N ALA A 170 14.04 4.03 -21.15
CA ALA A 170 13.09 3.20 -21.88
C ALA A 170 12.93 3.62 -23.35
N TYR A 171 13.08 4.92 -23.68
CA TYR A 171 13.02 5.43 -25.06
C TYR A 171 14.34 5.29 -25.85
N LYS A 172 15.44 4.89 -25.20
CA LYS A 172 16.73 4.64 -25.89
C LYS A 172 16.84 3.21 -26.43
N ASN A 173 15.98 2.31 -25.96
CA ASN A 173 15.89 0.91 -26.39
C ASN A 173 14.74 0.70 -27.36
#